data_d08968a6935b6b1b3096669ddc89a3f0
#
_entry.id   d08968a6935b6b1b3096669ddc89a3f0
#
_cell.length_a   1.000
_cell.length_b   1.000
_cell.length_c   1.000
_cell.angle_alpha   90.00
_cell.angle_beta   90.00
_cell.angle_gamma   90.00
#
_symmetry.space_group_name_H-M   'P 1'
#
loop_
_entity.id
_entity.type
_entity.pdbx_description
1 polymer ?
#
loop_
_entity_poly.entity_id
_entity_poly.type
_entity_poly.pdbx_seq_one_letter_code
_entity_poly.pdbx_strand_id
1 'polypeptide(L)'
;PNGTTAWVHRSYVTLSTHDARILVDLSEMRLWAWEDGVLVAEGAIALGTDETPTPPGRYFLNEIQAQDDPDTLFGSWILGTSGFSEVLEEVEGGDPAVAIHGTNDPSVLGTRVSLGCIRVHEDVVARLALLPLGTPVEVRA
;
A
#
# COMPACT_ATOMS: atom_id res chain seq x y z
N PRO A 1 -6.79 11.99 8.22
CA PRO A 1 -6.76 13.05 7.20
C PRO A 1 -5.36 13.21 6.64
N ASN A 2 -5.24 13.10 5.32
CA ASN A 2 -3.97 13.20 4.61
C ASN A 2 -3.33 14.59 4.83
N GLY A 3 -2.01 14.63 5.05
CA GLY A 3 -1.26 15.87 5.20
C GLY A 3 -1.30 16.54 6.58
N THR A 4 -1.95 15.93 7.57
CA THR A 4 -1.90 16.45 8.95
C THR A 4 -0.53 16.16 9.57
N THR A 5 0.11 17.17 10.14
CA THR A 5 1.39 17.07 10.85
C THR A 5 1.25 17.57 12.27
N ALA A 6 2.00 16.96 13.19
CA ALA A 6 2.06 17.33 14.59
C ALA A 6 3.44 17.08 15.20
N TRP A 7 3.70 17.67 16.35
CA TRP A 7 4.92 17.43 17.10
C TRP A 7 4.71 16.34 18.15
N VAL A 8 5.70 15.45 18.28
CA VAL A 8 5.77 14.44 19.34
C VAL A 8 7.05 14.67 20.16
N HIS A 9 6.95 14.51 21.48
CA HIS A 9 8.13 14.62 22.34
C HIS A 9 9.08 13.45 22.08
N ARG A 10 10.40 13.74 21.95
CA ARG A 10 11.45 12.79 21.58
C ARG A 10 11.47 11.52 22.44
N SER A 11 11.11 11.62 23.73
CA SER A 11 11.12 10.47 24.66
C SER A 11 10.05 9.42 24.39
N TYR A 12 9.05 9.71 23.56
CA TYR A 12 7.98 8.79 23.20
C TYR A 12 8.24 8.02 21.91
N VAL A 13 9.38 8.26 21.25
CA VAL A 13 9.70 7.64 19.97
C VAL A 13 11.10 7.05 19.96
N THR A 14 11.26 5.91 19.28
CA THR A 14 12.55 5.37 18.88
C THR A 14 12.74 5.67 17.40
N LEU A 15 13.89 6.24 17.05
CA LEU A 15 14.24 6.53 15.66
C LEU A 15 15.05 5.37 15.09
N SER A 16 14.66 4.93 13.91
CA SER A 16 15.41 4.02 13.06
C SER A 16 15.58 4.61 11.66
N THR A 17 16.52 4.12 10.90
CA THR A 17 16.75 4.50 9.51
C THR A 17 16.86 3.25 8.66
N HIS A 18 16.32 3.30 7.46
CA HIS A 18 16.45 2.27 6.43
C HIS A 18 16.41 2.93 5.05
N ASP A 19 16.85 2.23 4.02
CA ASP A 19 16.84 2.70 2.63
C ASP A 19 15.82 1.90 1.78
N ALA A 20 14.67 1.57 2.39
CA ALA A 20 13.56 0.95 1.68
C ALA A 20 12.61 2.00 1.13
N ARG A 21 12.02 1.75 -0.04
CA ARG A 21 10.98 2.59 -0.66
C ARG A 21 10.11 1.80 -1.61
N ILE A 22 8.87 2.27 -1.79
CA ILE A 22 7.90 1.75 -2.75
C ILE A 22 7.47 2.89 -3.66
N LEU A 23 7.44 2.63 -4.97
CA LEU A 23 6.87 3.50 -5.99
C LEU A 23 5.68 2.80 -6.64
N VAL A 24 4.57 3.49 -6.70
CA VAL A 24 3.35 3.11 -7.42
C VAL A 24 3.12 4.12 -8.53
N ASP A 25 3.04 3.68 -9.77
CA ASP A 25 2.68 4.50 -10.92
C ASP A 25 1.29 4.11 -11.40
N LEU A 26 0.34 5.05 -11.25
CA LEU A 26 -1.06 4.84 -11.60
C LEU A 26 -1.28 4.80 -13.11
N SER A 27 -0.44 5.49 -13.87
CA SER A 27 -0.54 5.55 -15.33
C SER A 27 0.01 4.28 -16.00
N GLU A 28 1.09 3.71 -15.44
CA GLU A 28 1.67 2.45 -15.91
C GLU A 28 1.00 1.22 -15.28
N MET A 29 0.16 1.41 -14.25
CA MET A 29 -0.42 0.33 -13.44
C MET A 29 0.65 -0.64 -12.94
N ARG A 30 1.72 -0.10 -12.40
CA ARG A 30 2.85 -0.88 -11.90
C ARG A 30 3.35 -0.37 -10.55
N LEU A 31 3.97 -1.30 -9.83
CA LEU A 31 4.64 -1.05 -8.56
C LEU A 31 6.07 -1.56 -8.64
N TRP A 32 6.98 -0.82 -7.99
CA TRP A 32 8.37 -1.21 -7.74
C TRP A 32 8.71 -0.96 -6.29
N ALA A 33 9.55 -1.82 -5.71
CA ALA A 33 10.08 -1.65 -4.38
C ALA A 33 11.59 -1.92 -4.35
N TRP A 34 12.30 -1.09 -3.60
CA TRP A 34 13.74 -1.22 -3.39
C TRP A 34 14.06 -1.28 -1.91
N GLU A 35 15.14 -1.97 -1.60
CA GLU A 35 15.80 -1.99 -0.30
C GLU A 35 17.32 -1.95 -0.53
N ASP A 36 18.03 -1.07 0.18
CA ASP A 36 19.49 -0.84 0.02
C ASP A 36 19.92 -0.62 -1.44
N GLY A 37 19.09 0.07 -2.21
CA GLY A 37 19.30 0.36 -3.62
C GLY A 37 19.02 -0.82 -4.57
N VAL A 38 18.67 -2.00 -4.05
CA VAL A 38 18.35 -3.19 -4.85
C VAL A 38 16.84 -3.27 -5.10
N LEU A 39 16.42 -3.55 -6.33
CA LEU A 39 15.03 -3.82 -6.67
C LEU A 39 14.63 -5.18 -6.07
N VAL A 40 13.74 -5.18 -5.08
CA VAL A 40 13.32 -6.39 -4.35
C VAL A 40 11.96 -6.90 -4.79
N ALA A 41 11.10 -6.04 -5.32
CA ALA A 41 9.80 -6.43 -5.87
C ALA A 41 9.38 -5.49 -7.01
N GLU A 42 8.68 -6.04 -8.00
CA GLU A 42 7.97 -5.28 -9.02
C GLU A 42 6.80 -6.10 -9.58
N GLY A 43 5.79 -5.43 -10.10
CA GLY A 43 4.67 -6.10 -10.74
C GLY A 43 3.57 -5.18 -11.22
N ALA A 44 2.66 -5.76 -12.02
CA ALA A 44 1.41 -5.12 -12.38
C ALA A 44 0.52 -5.02 -11.13
N ILE A 45 -0.32 -3.98 -11.08
CA ILE A 45 -1.22 -3.71 -9.98
C ILE A 45 -2.66 -3.53 -10.47
N ALA A 46 -3.63 -3.77 -9.59
CA ALA A 46 -4.99 -3.26 -9.79
C ALA A 46 -5.24 -2.10 -8.84
N LEU A 47 -6.02 -1.14 -9.29
CA LEU A 47 -6.26 0.15 -8.64
C LEU A 47 -7.73 0.39 -8.34
N GLY A 48 -8.00 1.47 -7.63
CA GLY A 48 -9.35 2.00 -7.44
C GLY A 48 -10.02 2.35 -8.75
N THR A 49 -11.36 2.24 -8.76
CA THR A 49 -12.21 2.67 -9.89
C THR A 49 -12.16 4.19 -10.07
N ASP A 50 -12.81 4.72 -11.11
CA ASP A 50 -12.92 6.17 -11.30
C ASP A 50 -13.80 6.83 -10.23
N GLU A 51 -14.74 6.09 -9.64
CA GLU A 51 -15.59 6.54 -8.53
C GLU A 51 -14.87 6.50 -7.17
N THR A 52 -13.93 5.58 -7.00
CA THR A 52 -13.16 5.39 -5.77
C THR A 52 -11.66 5.29 -6.08
N PRO A 53 -11.05 6.36 -6.60
CA PRO A 53 -9.70 6.31 -7.11
C PRO A 53 -8.67 6.06 -6.01
N THR A 54 -7.58 5.36 -6.37
CA THR A 54 -6.38 5.31 -5.55
C THR A 54 -5.77 6.71 -5.50
N PRO A 55 -5.66 7.36 -4.32
CA PRO A 55 -5.20 8.74 -4.24
C PRO A 55 -3.69 8.83 -4.50
N PRO A 56 -3.23 9.74 -5.39
CA PRO A 56 -1.81 10.04 -5.53
C PRO A 56 -1.31 10.76 -4.27
N GLY A 57 -0.04 10.54 -3.91
CA GLY A 57 0.52 11.17 -2.73
C GLY A 57 1.79 10.50 -2.22
N ARG A 58 2.23 10.95 -1.04
CA ARG A 58 3.36 10.38 -0.32
C ARG A 58 2.87 9.84 1.02
N TYR A 59 3.04 8.57 1.20
CA TYR A 59 2.60 7.79 2.35
C TYR A 59 3.76 7.00 2.92
N PHE A 60 3.49 6.19 3.92
CA PHE A 60 4.43 5.21 4.47
C PHE A 60 3.66 3.98 4.96
N LEU A 61 4.31 2.84 5.03
CA LEU A 61 3.75 1.63 5.62
C LEU A 61 3.62 1.81 7.13
N ASN A 62 2.41 1.69 7.65
CA ASN A 62 2.10 1.80 9.09
C ASN A 62 1.68 0.47 9.71
N GLU A 63 1.34 -0.53 8.89
CA GLU A 63 0.92 -1.85 9.34
C GLU A 63 1.33 -2.92 8.32
N ILE A 64 1.69 -4.10 8.81
CA ILE A 64 1.93 -5.30 7.98
C ILE A 64 1.24 -6.46 8.68
N GLN A 65 0.20 -7.01 8.04
CA GLN A 65 -0.66 -8.04 8.60
C GLN A 65 -0.68 -9.28 7.69
N ALA A 66 -0.29 -10.43 8.25
CA ALA A 66 -0.50 -11.72 7.59
C ALA A 66 -1.99 -12.11 7.67
N GLN A 67 -2.49 -12.72 6.63
CA GLN A 67 -3.85 -13.27 6.58
C GLN A 67 -3.81 -14.77 6.84
N ASP A 68 -4.76 -15.24 7.66
CA ASP A 68 -4.89 -16.68 7.97
C ASP A 68 -5.34 -17.49 6.75
N ASP A 69 -6.14 -16.88 5.88
CA ASP A 69 -6.63 -17.48 4.64
C ASP A 69 -6.19 -16.64 3.43
N PRO A 70 -5.21 -17.11 2.65
CA PRO A 70 -4.72 -16.40 1.47
C PRO A 70 -5.69 -16.44 0.28
N ASP A 71 -6.72 -17.30 0.32
CA ASP A 71 -7.71 -17.42 -0.76
C ASP A 71 -8.81 -16.34 -0.70
N THR A 72 -8.62 -15.35 0.17
CA THR A 72 -9.51 -14.19 0.26
C THR A 72 -9.16 -13.12 -0.77
N LEU A 73 -10.06 -12.14 -0.91
CA LEU A 73 -9.86 -10.95 -1.74
C LEU A 73 -8.55 -10.19 -1.43
N PHE A 74 -8.06 -10.31 -0.20
CA PHE A 74 -6.86 -9.59 0.30
C PHE A 74 -5.56 -10.37 0.10
N GLY A 75 -5.64 -11.65 -0.30
CA GLY A 75 -4.47 -12.52 -0.43
C GLY A 75 -3.79 -12.82 0.90
N SER A 76 -2.49 -13.12 0.87
CA SER A 76 -1.71 -13.56 2.04
C SER A 76 -1.28 -12.42 2.98
N TRP A 77 -1.24 -11.18 2.49
CA TRP A 77 -0.75 -10.03 3.26
C TRP A 77 -1.54 -8.77 2.97
N ILE A 78 -1.76 -7.96 4.02
CA ILE A 78 -2.25 -6.59 3.92
C ILE A 78 -1.18 -5.65 4.51
N LEU A 79 -0.75 -4.69 3.71
CA LEU A 79 0.16 -3.64 4.10
C LEU A 79 -0.63 -2.33 4.19
N GLY A 80 -0.97 -1.91 5.39
CA GLY A 80 -1.61 -0.64 5.66
C GLY A 80 -0.68 0.52 5.33
N THR A 81 -1.22 1.58 4.76
CA THR A 81 -0.49 2.83 4.52
C THR A 81 -1.06 3.97 5.35
N SER A 82 -0.30 5.06 5.46
CA SER A 82 -0.80 6.31 6.06
C SER A 82 -1.76 7.10 5.16
N GLY A 83 -2.12 6.56 3.99
CA GLY A 83 -3.03 7.16 3.03
C GLY A 83 -4.48 6.79 3.32
N PHE A 84 -5.40 7.71 2.99
CA PHE A 84 -6.85 7.52 3.11
C PHE A 84 -7.52 7.87 1.79
N SER A 85 -8.67 7.23 1.52
CA SER A 85 -9.53 7.64 0.41
C SER A 85 -9.95 9.10 0.57
N GLU A 86 -10.01 9.83 -0.54
CA GLU A 86 -10.49 11.22 -0.57
C GLU A 86 -12.00 11.31 -0.83
N VAL A 87 -12.63 10.18 -1.19
CA VAL A 87 -14.05 10.13 -1.60
C VAL A 87 -14.90 9.24 -0.69
N LEU A 88 -14.30 8.27 0.00
CA LEU A 88 -15.00 7.41 0.96
C LEU A 88 -14.87 7.98 2.36
N GLU A 89 -15.94 8.00 3.12
CA GLU A 89 -15.95 8.39 4.53
C GLU A 89 -15.65 7.19 5.44
N GLU A 90 -16.01 5.98 4.98
CA GLU A 90 -15.90 4.74 5.73
C GLU A 90 -15.76 3.54 4.78
N VAL A 91 -15.04 2.50 5.20
CA VAL A 91 -14.99 1.19 4.53
C VAL A 91 -15.17 0.11 5.61
N GLU A 92 -16.21 -0.74 5.46
CA GLU A 92 -16.51 -1.85 6.37
C GLU A 92 -16.57 -1.47 7.87
N GLY A 93 -17.05 -0.27 8.19
CA GLY A 93 -17.18 0.21 9.57
C GLY A 93 -15.89 0.80 10.16
N GLY A 94 -14.88 1.03 9.35
CA GLY A 94 -13.60 1.63 9.74
C GLY A 94 -13.17 2.79 8.86
N ASP A 95 -12.04 3.39 9.21
CA ASP A 95 -11.43 4.45 8.43
C ASP A 95 -11.12 3.96 7.01
N PRO A 96 -11.35 4.79 5.96
CA PRO A 96 -11.14 4.42 4.57
C PRO A 96 -9.64 4.44 4.20
N ALA A 97 -8.84 3.67 4.94
CA ALA A 97 -7.40 3.58 4.72
C ALA A 97 -7.08 2.87 3.41
N VAL A 98 -6.09 3.37 2.70
CA VAL A 98 -5.54 2.75 1.50
C VAL A 98 -4.48 1.74 1.90
N ALA A 99 -4.62 0.51 1.42
CA ALA A 99 -3.66 -0.57 1.65
C ALA A 99 -3.08 -1.10 0.34
N ILE A 100 -1.91 -1.73 0.43
CA ILE A 100 -1.36 -2.61 -0.60
C ILE A 100 -1.59 -4.04 -0.12
N HIS A 101 -2.23 -4.88 -0.93
CA HIS A 101 -2.52 -6.25 -0.53
C HIS A 101 -2.45 -7.24 -1.69
N GLY A 102 -2.39 -8.53 -1.40
CA GLY A 102 -2.46 -9.58 -2.40
C GLY A 102 -3.81 -9.67 -3.09
N THR A 103 -4.00 -10.71 -3.86
CA THR A 103 -5.29 -11.01 -4.50
C THR A 103 -5.39 -12.49 -4.82
N ASN A 104 -6.56 -13.08 -4.56
CA ASN A 104 -6.90 -14.43 -5.02
C ASN A 104 -7.31 -14.48 -6.51
N ASP A 105 -7.43 -13.33 -7.17
CA ASP A 105 -7.73 -13.24 -8.60
C ASP A 105 -6.67 -12.40 -9.33
N PRO A 106 -5.57 -13.02 -9.80
CA PRO A 106 -4.53 -12.30 -10.54
C PRO A 106 -4.99 -11.72 -11.89
N SER A 107 -6.14 -12.14 -12.42
CA SER A 107 -6.66 -11.64 -13.71
C SER A 107 -7.09 -10.17 -13.65
N VAL A 108 -7.31 -9.63 -12.45
CA VAL A 108 -7.68 -8.21 -12.26
C VAL A 108 -6.48 -7.27 -12.36
N LEU A 109 -5.25 -7.78 -12.31
CA LEU A 109 -4.06 -6.94 -12.38
C LEU A 109 -3.98 -6.23 -13.74
N GLY A 110 -3.68 -4.93 -13.72
CA GLY A 110 -3.74 -4.03 -14.88
C GLY A 110 -5.12 -3.40 -15.08
N THR A 111 -6.04 -3.52 -14.11
CA THR A 111 -7.40 -2.95 -14.19
C THR A 111 -7.74 -2.05 -12.99
N ARG A 112 -8.87 -1.32 -13.10
CA ARG A 112 -9.42 -0.47 -12.04
C ARG A 112 -10.68 -1.12 -11.47
N VAL A 113 -10.55 -1.77 -10.30
CA VAL A 113 -11.63 -2.62 -9.73
C VAL A 113 -11.76 -2.53 -8.21
N SER A 114 -10.89 -1.79 -7.53
CA SER A 114 -10.91 -1.70 -6.07
C SER A 114 -11.65 -0.46 -5.57
N LEU A 115 -11.85 -0.39 -4.26
CA LEU A 115 -12.35 0.80 -3.56
C LEU A 115 -11.23 1.80 -3.19
N GLY A 116 -10.08 1.74 -3.87
CA GLY A 116 -8.93 2.62 -3.65
C GLY A 116 -7.67 1.89 -3.22
N CYS A 117 -7.77 0.67 -2.70
CA CYS A 117 -6.61 -0.17 -2.37
C CYS A 117 -5.84 -0.60 -3.62
N ILE A 118 -4.56 -0.90 -3.45
CA ILE A 118 -3.64 -1.36 -4.48
C ILE A 118 -3.52 -2.88 -4.36
N ARG A 119 -3.97 -3.63 -5.38
CA ARG A 119 -3.80 -5.08 -5.42
C ARG A 119 -2.56 -5.45 -6.20
N VAL A 120 -1.81 -6.42 -5.69
CA VAL A 120 -0.60 -6.95 -6.32
C VAL A 120 -0.65 -8.48 -6.36
N HIS A 121 0.22 -9.10 -7.16
CA HIS A 121 0.40 -10.54 -7.16
C HIS A 121 0.93 -11.03 -5.80
N GLU A 122 0.59 -12.27 -5.40
CA GLU A 122 1.00 -12.87 -4.13
C GLU A 122 2.53 -12.87 -3.92
N ASP A 123 3.31 -13.16 -4.95
CA ASP A 123 4.77 -13.12 -4.86
C ASP A 123 5.31 -11.71 -4.61
N VAL A 124 4.60 -10.67 -5.07
CA VAL A 124 4.97 -9.26 -4.85
C VAL A 124 4.65 -8.87 -3.42
N VAL A 125 3.40 -9.11 -2.96
CA VAL A 125 3.00 -8.73 -1.60
C VAL A 125 3.84 -9.43 -0.54
N ALA A 126 4.18 -10.71 -0.74
CA ALA A 126 5.04 -11.46 0.17
C ALA A 126 6.45 -10.85 0.31
N ARG A 127 7.00 -10.26 -0.76
CA ARG A 127 8.27 -9.53 -0.73
C ARG A 127 8.13 -8.16 -0.06
N LEU A 128 7.04 -7.44 -0.35
CA LEU A 128 6.75 -6.16 0.29
C LEU A 128 6.55 -6.30 1.80
N ALA A 129 6.00 -7.42 2.27
CA ALA A 129 5.80 -7.71 3.69
C ALA A 129 7.12 -7.88 4.48
N LEU A 130 8.25 -8.03 3.81
CA LEU A 130 9.58 -8.07 4.45
C LEU A 130 10.18 -6.68 4.68
N LEU A 131 9.61 -5.63 4.06
CA LEU A 131 10.10 -4.25 4.22
C LEU A 131 9.76 -3.72 5.62
N PRO A 132 10.59 -2.83 6.19
CA PRO A 132 10.34 -2.29 7.52
C PRO A 132 9.13 -1.33 7.53
N LEU A 133 8.46 -1.26 8.69
CA LEU A 133 7.46 -0.21 8.93
C LEU A 133 8.11 1.18 8.79
N GLY A 134 7.35 2.13 8.28
CA GLY A 134 7.85 3.46 7.94
C GLY A 134 8.42 3.56 6.52
N THR A 135 8.50 2.45 5.76
CA THR A 135 8.91 2.47 4.34
C THR A 135 8.06 3.48 3.57
N PRO A 136 8.68 4.49 2.92
CA PRO A 136 7.97 5.45 2.09
C PRO A 136 7.26 4.78 0.92
N VAL A 137 6.01 5.20 0.67
CA VAL A 137 5.19 4.79 -0.47
C VAL A 137 4.83 6.04 -1.25
N GLU A 138 5.41 6.19 -2.44
CA GLU A 138 5.08 7.27 -3.36
C GLU A 138 4.10 6.76 -4.41
N VAL A 139 2.92 7.37 -4.48
CA VAL A 139 1.88 7.09 -5.49
C VAL A 139 1.86 8.25 -6.48
N ARG A 140 2.20 7.99 -7.73
CA ARG A 140 2.24 8.97 -8.83
C ARG A 140 1.06 8.77 -9.77
N ALA A 141 0.54 9.91 -10.29
CA ALA A 141 -0.49 9.95 -11.33
C ALA A 141 0.10 9.59 -12.70
#